data_a545f9f240225e3389270c82d14fc863
#
_entry.id   a545f9f240225e3389270c82d14fc863
#
_cell.length_a   1.000
_cell.length_b   1.000
_cell.length_c   1.000
_cell.angle_alpha   90.00
_cell.angle_beta   90.00
_cell.angle_gamma   90.00
#
_symmetry.space_group_name_H-M   'P 1'
#
loop_
_entity.id
_entity.type
_entity.pdbx_description
1 polymer ?
#
loop_
_entity_poly.entity_id
_entity_poly.type
_entity_poly.pdbx_seq_one_letter_code
_entity_poly.pdbx_strand_id
1 'polypeptide(L)' 'MKPLKEKISITIDNDILKKLRDLAEADDRSLSQYINLILREHIRNSDIDSKEND' A
#
# COMPACT_ATOMS: atom_id res chain seq x y z
N MET A 1 -11.21 15.21 -9.27
CA MET A 1 -11.70 14.00 -9.27
C MET A 1 -10.88 13.01 -8.57
N LYS A 2 -11.42 12.10 -7.93
CA LYS A 2 -10.69 11.16 -7.21
C LYS A 2 -10.31 10.03 -8.00
N PRO A 3 -9.22 9.45 -7.79
CA PRO A 3 -8.77 8.30 -8.53
C PRO A 3 -9.63 7.12 -8.15
N LEU A 4 -9.87 6.27 -9.08
CA LEU A 4 -10.62 5.09 -8.83
C LEU A 4 -9.70 4.02 -8.30
N LYS A 5 -10.22 3.18 -7.44
CA LYS A 5 -9.45 2.09 -6.91
C LYS A 5 -9.75 0.85 -7.71
N GLU A 6 -8.75 0.10 -8.00
CA GLU A 6 -8.94 -1.13 -8.75
C GLU A 6 -8.67 -2.33 -7.90
N LYS A 7 -9.36 -3.40 -8.15
CA LYS A 7 -9.14 -4.60 -7.41
C LYS A 7 -8.15 -5.45 -8.12
N ILE A 8 -7.20 -5.97 -7.39
CA ILE A 8 -6.23 -6.87 -7.97
C ILE A 8 -6.06 -8.03 -7.02
N SER A 9 -5.48 -9.10 -7.52
CA SER A 9 -5.22 -10.26 -6.72
C SER A 9 -3.74 -10.53 -6.73
N ILE A 10 -3.16 -10.69 -5.60
CA ILE A 10 -1.75 -10.99 -5.53
C ILE A 10 -1.52 -12.05 -4.48
N THR A 11 -0.38 -12.70 -4.55
CA THR A 11 -0.02 -13.71 -3.59
C THR A 11 1.03 -13.11 -2.67
N ILE A 12 0.83 -13.23 -1.39
CA ILE A 12 1.76 -12.69 -0.41
C ILE A 12 2.19 -13.78 0.54
N ASP A 13 3.44 -13.75 0.94
CA ASP A 13 3.95 -14.73 1.88
C ASP A 13 3.17 -14.64 3.18
N ASN A 14 2.90 -15.78 3.75
CA ASN A 14 2.14 -15.85 4.97
C ASN A 14 2.65 -15.01 6.10
N ASP A 15 3.93 -15.10 6.36
CA ASP A 15 4.52 -14.38 7.47
C ASP A 15 4.45 -12.88 7.24
N ILE A 16 4.58 -12.45 5.99
CA ILE A 16 4.49 -11.04 5.68
C ILE A 16 3.06 -10.56 5.87
N LEU A 17 2.12 -11.36 5.43
CA LEU A 17 0.73 -10.99 5.57
C LEU A 17 0.35 -10.84 7.03
N LYS A 18 0.84 -11.72 7.85
CA LYS A 18 0.55 -11.67 9.24
C LYS A 18 1.08 -10.42 9.86
N LYS A 19 2.29 -10.05 9.54
CA LYS A 19 2.86 -8.86 10.06
C LYS A 19 2.14 -7.63 9.58
N LEU A 20 1.71 -7.64 8.34
CA LEU A 20 0.98 -6.51 7.80
C LEU A 20 -0.34 -6.31 8.53
N ARG A 21 -0.99 -7.40 8.87
CA ARG A 21 -2.24 -7.31 9.57
C ARG A 21 -2.03 -6.68 10.95
N ASP A 22 -0.98 -7.11 11.62
CA ASP A 22 -0.69 -6.58 12.93
C ASP A 22 -0.37 -5.09 12.85
N LEU A 23 0.39 -4.73 11.86
CA LEU A 23 0.77 -3.34 11.72
C LEU A 23 -0.43 -2.46 11.35
N ALA A 24 -1.30 -2.99 10.51
CA ALA A 24 -2.46 -2.25 10.10
C ALA A 24 -3.36 -2.00 11.31
N GLU A 25 -3.49 -3.01 12.13
CA GLU A 25 -4.31 -2.91 13.30
C GLU A 25 -3.73 -1.90 14.26
N ALA A 26 -2.45 -1.92 14.44
CA ALA A 26 -1.80 -0.98 15.34
C ALA A 26 -1.99 0.44 14.85
N ASP A 27 -2.16 0.60 13.54
CA ASP A 27 -2.32 1.91 12.98
C ASP A 27 -3.80 2.25 12.77
N ASP A 28 -4.66 1.39 13.25
CA ASP A 28 -6.08 1.59 13.17
C ASP A 28 -6.57 1.72 11.73
N ARG A 29 -6.03 0.95 10.83
CA ARG A 29 -6.43 0.97 9.46
C ARG A 29 -6.78 -0.42 9.01
N SER A 30 -7.53 -0.55 7.95
CA SER A 30 -7.83 -1.87 7.42
C SER A 30 -6.58 -2.33 6.70
N LEU A 31 -6.48 -3.60 6.47
CA LEU A 31 -5.32 -4.17 5.81
C LEU A 31 -5.16 -3.55 4.42
N SER A 32 -6.24 -3.41 3.72
CA SER A 32 -6.22 -2.85 2.40
C SER A 32 -5.71 -1.42 2.39
N GLN A 33 -6.18 -0.63 3.32
CA GLN A 33 -5.75 0.74 3.43
C GLN A 33 -4.28 0.83 3.80
N TYR A 34 -3.86 -0.04 4.68
CA TYR A 34 -2.47 -0.03 5.12
C TYR A 34 -1.54 -0.38 3.96
N ILE A 35 -1.90 -1.39 3.18
CA ILE A 35 -1.08 -1.80 2.06
C ILE A 35 -1.04 -0.68 1.02
N ASN A 36 -2.16 -0.05 0.79
CA ASN A 36 -2.21 1.04 -0.16
C ASN A 36 -1.29 2.17 0.28
N LEU A 37 -1.26 2.44 1.56
CA LEU A 37 -0.42 3.48 2.09
C LEU A 37 1.05 3.16 1.88
N ILE A 38 1.44 1.93 2.16
CA ILE A 38 2.81 1.51 1.99
C ILE A 38 3.23 1.62 0.53
N LEU A 39 2.38 1.17 -0.37
CA LEU A 39 2.71 1.22 -1.77
C LEU A 39 2.84 2.65 -2.26
N ARG A 40 1.99 3.51 -1.79
CA ARG A 40 2.04 4.89 -2.17
C ARG A 40 3.33 5.54 -1.68
N GLU A 41 3.73 5.19 -0.47
CA GLU A 41 4.95 5.72 0.08
C GLU A 41 6.15 5.23 -0.69
N HIS A 42 6.10 3.97 -1.08
CA HIS A 42 7.20 3.39 -1.82
C HIS A 42 7.36 4.10 -3.16
N ILE A 43 6.28 4.35 -3.83
CA ILE A 43 6.33 5.01 -5.10
C ILE A 43 6.81 6.44 -4.94
N ARG A 44 6.35 7.11 -3.92
CA ARG A 44 6.74 8.45 -3.69
C ARG A 44 8.23 8.57 -3.44
N ASN A 45 8.79 7.58 -2.75
CA ASN A 45 10.20 7.60 -2.45
C ASN A 45 11.05 7.19 -3.63
N SER A 46 10.46 6.56 -4.64
CA SER A 46 11.25 6.17 -5.77
C SER A 46 11.19 7.34 -6.72
N ASP A 47 12.21 7.75 -7.25
CA ASP A 47 12.29 8.87 -8.06
C ASP A 47 11.50 8.89 -9.29
N ILE A 48 11.15 7.77 -9.75
CA ILE A 48 10.42 7.68 -10.90
C ILE A 48 9.21 8.48 -10.92
N ASP A 49 8.44 8.35 -9.92
CA ASP A 49 7.24 9.02 -9.83
C ASP A 49 7.34 10.48 -9.74
N SER A 50 8.25 10.92 -9.03
CA SER A 50 8.34 12.29 -8.80
C SER A 50 8.59 13.05 -10.04
N LYS A 51 9.19 12.46 -10.99
CA LYS A 51 9.43 13.17 -12.10
C LYS A 51 8.29 13.29 -12.93
N GLU A 52 7.55 12.45 -12.99
CA GLU A 52 6.49 12.48 -13.76
C GLU A 52 5.50 13.35 -13.37
N ASN A 53 5.27 13.43 -12.51
CA ASN A 53 4.27 14.07 -12.12
C ASN A 53 4.23 15.25 -12.00
N ASP A 54 4.64 15.41 -12.04
CA ASP A 54 4.69 16.41 -12.00
C ASP A 54 4.18 16.83 -12.18
#